data_dd634533ed87ad37c2d62310c505cd0f
#
_entry.id   dd634533ed87ad37c2d62310c505cd0f
#
_cell.length_a   1.000
_cell.length_b   1.000
_cell.length_c   1.000
_cell.angle_alpha   90.00
_cell.angle_beta   90.00
_cell.angle_gamma   90.00
#
_symmetry.space_group_name_H-M   'P 1'
#
loop_
_entity.id
_entity.type
_entity.pdbx_description
1 polymer ?
#
loop_
_entity_poly.entity_id
_entity_poly.type
_entity_poly.pdbx_seq_one_letter_code
_entity_poly.pdbx_strand_id
1 'polypeptide(L)'
;YRVEKVWNDNNNQDGKRPENIKVQLKVNGNNEGEAVTLDKSNNWNYTWSNLPKYNSGVELVYSVEEVSVPEGYTVAYDANTAGKTTITNTHEIEKTERSVEKAWDDNNNQDGKQPENIQVQLKAGDNNVGDEITLNASNNWKYTWKNLDKYSNGEEINYTIKEISKINGYDTKYEKRT
;
A
#
# COMPACT_ATOMS: atom_id res chain seq x y z
N TYR A 1 -28.67 17.01 0.32
CA TYR A 1 -27.59 16.39 1.08
C TYR A 1 -26.54 15.81 0.14
N ARG A 2 -25.25 15.97 0.45
CA ARG A 2 -24.14 15.54 -0.42
C ARG A 2 -23.30 14.48 0.27
N VAL A 3 -22.83 13.51 -0.51
CA VAL A 3 -21.76 12.59 -0.11
C VAL A 3 -20.53 12.79 -0.98
N GLU A 4 -19.36 12.69 -0.37
CA GLU A 4 -18.07 12.69 -1.05
C GLU A 4 -17.25 11.51 -0.51
N LYS A 5 -16.69 10.71 -1.42
CA LYS A 5 -15.82 9.59 -1.09
C LYS A 5 -14.36 9.98 -1.25
N VAL A 6 -13.57 9.71 -0.23
CA VAL A 6 -12.11 9.92 -0.21
C VAL A 6 -11.42 8.57 -0.02
N TRP A 7 -10.33 8.37 -0.72
CA TRP A 7 -9.46 7.20 -0.61
C TRP A 7 -8.11 7.61 -0.04
N ASN A 8 -7.71 6.98 1.06
CA ASN A 8 -6.40 7.13 1.69
C ASN A 8 -5.63 5.81 1.55
N ASP A 9 -5.04 5.57 0.37
CA ASP A 9 -4.43 4.32 -0.05
C ASP A 9 -3.23 4.55 -0.99
N ASN A 10 -2.57 5.70 -0.83
CA ASN A 10 -1.44 6.13 -1.65
C ASN A 10 -1.71 5.99 -3.16
N ASN A 11 -2.85 6.55 -3.60
CA ASN A 11 -3.31 6.47 -4.99
C ASN A 11 -3.49 5.04 -5.52
N ASN A 12 -4.05 4.16 -4.67
CA ASN A 12 -4.28 2.75 -5.00
C ASN A 12 -2.98 1.98 -5.27
N GLN A 13 -1.93 2.26 -4.50
CA GLN A 13 -0.60 1.66 -4.68
C GLN A 13 -0.65 0.13 -4.69
N ASP A 14 -1.45 -0.49 -3.80
CA ASP A 14 -1.56 -1.94 -3.66
C ASP A 14 -2.62 -2.56 -4.60
N GLY A 15 -3.31 -1.74 -5.40
CA GLY A 15 -4.34 -2.21 -6.34
C GLY A 15 -5.62 -2.73 -5.69
N LYS A 16 -5.87 -2.40 -4.41
CA LYS A 16 -7.02 -2.92 -3.63
C LYS A 16 -8.30 -2.11 -3.78
N ARG A 17 -8.22 -0.87 -4.31
CA ARG A 17 -9.38 0.00 -4.47
C ARG A 17 -10.36 -0.60 -5.47
N PRO A 18 -11.65 -0.80 -5.09
CA PRO A 18 -12.66 -1.29 -6.01
C PRO A 18 -13.00 -0.22 -7.08
N GLU A 19 -13.57 -0.67 -8.17
CA GLU A 19 -14.04 0.23 -9.24
C GLU A 19 -15.18 1.14 -8.78
N ASN A 20 -16.00 0.68 -7.86
CA ASN A 20 -17.13 1.42 -7.29
C ASN A 20 -17.45 0.96 -5.87
N ILE A 21 -18.20 1.78 -5.15
CA ILE A 21 -18.86 1.46 -3.88
C ILE A 21 -20.34 1.85 -3.94
N LYS A 22 -21.14 1.36 -3.02
CA LYS A 22 -22.52 1.81 -2.82
C LYS A 22 -22.68 2.54 -1.50
N VAL A 23 -23.43 3.62 -1.52
CA VAL A 23 -23.77 4.43 -0.34
C VAL A 23 -25.28 4.51 -0.17
N GLN A 24 -25.75 4.52 1.07
CA GLN A 24 -27.15 4.57 1.45
C GLN A 24 -27.45 5.87 2.18
N LEU A 25 -28.40 6.63 1.65
CA LEU A 25 -28.97 7.77 2.39
C LEU A 25 -29.82 7.24 3.54
N LYS A 26 -29.73 7.89 4.68
CA LYS A 26 -30.55 7.61 5.86
C LYS A 26 -31.27 8.86 6.33
N VAL A 27 -32.47 8.70 6.81
CA VAL A 27 -33.28 9.71 7.49
C VAL A 27 -33.62 9.21 8.88
N ASN A 28 -33.21 9.95 9.90
CA ASN A 28 -33.38 9.57 11.30
C ASN A 28 -32.91 8.13 11.58
N GLY A 29 -31.80 7.70 10.92
CA GLY A 29 -31.21 6.38 11.05
C GLY A 29 -31.82 5.27 10.20
N ASN A 30 -32.92 5.53 9.48
CA ASN A 30 -33.58 4.55 8.58
C ASN A 30 -33.14 4.78 7.13
N ASN A 31 -33.05 3.70 6.35
CA ASN A 31 -32.73 3.81 4.94
C ASN A 31 -33.80 4.61 4.19
N GLU A 32 -33.37 5.50 3.32
CA GLU A 32 -34.21 6.34 2.47
C GLU A 32 -33.82 6.13 0.99
N GLY A 33 -34.81 5.68 0.19
CA GLY A 33 -34.57 5.40 -1.23
C GLY A 33 -33.59 4.27 -1.50
N GLU A 34 -33.17 4.17 -2.76
CA GLU A 34 -32.21 3.18 -3.22
C GLU A 34 -30.76 3.61 -2.94
N ALA A 35 -29.88 2.62 -2.72
CA ALA A 35 -28.44 2.87 -2.59
C ALA A 35 -27.84 3.39 -3.91
N VAL A 36 -26.95 4.38 -3.79
CA VAL A 36 -26.33 5.06 -4.93
C VAL A 36 -24.91 4.55 -5.12
N THR A 37 -24.52 4.34 -6.38
CA THR A 37 -23.16 3.95 -6.75
C THR A 37 -22.24 5.17 -6.86
N LEU A 38 -21.08 5.11 -6.22
CA LEU A 38 -20.01 6.09 -6.38
C LEU A 38 -18.81 5.42 -7.09
N ASP A 39 -18.29 6.10 -8.11
CA ASP A 39 -17.17 5.65 -8.92
C ASP A 39 -16.44 6.84 -9.57
N LYS A 40 -15.47 6.56 -10.44
CA LYS A 40 -14.73 7.60 -11.17
C LYS A 40 -15.61 8.46 -12.08
N SER A 41 -16.71 7.93 -12.64
CA SER A 41 -17.57 8.65 -13.59
C SER A 41 -18.32 9.79 -12.92
N ASN A 42 -18.68 9.66 -11.64
CA ASN A 42 -19.31 10.69 -10.83
C ASN A 42 -18.34 11.40 -9.87
N ASN A 43 -17.01 11.25 -10.11
CA ASN A 43 -15.95 11.81 -9.26
C ASN A 43 -16.12 11.41 -7.77
N TRP A 44 -16.59 10.21 -7.51
CA TRP A 44 -16.77 9.68 -6.16
C TRP A 44 -17.68 10.54 -5.28
N ASN A 45 -18.68 11.20 -5.85
CA ASN A 45 -19.65 12.02 -5.11
C ASN A 45 -21.05 11.91 -5.66
N TYR A 46 -22.03 12.26 -4.81
CA TYR A 46 -23.43 12.34 -5.20
C TYR A 46 -24.19 13.38 -4.36
N THR A 47 -25.24 13.95 -4.91
CA THR A 47 -26.10 14.92 -4.22
C THR A 47 -27.57 14.53 -4.36
N TRP A 48 -28.21 14.30 -3.23
CA TRP A 48 -29.65 14.17 -3.13
C TRP A 48 -30.26 15.57 -3.06
N SER A 49 -31.14 15.88 -3.98
CA SER A 49 -31.86 17.15 -4.07
C SER A 49 -33.30 17.01 -3.58
N ASN A 50 -33.94 18.14 -3.27
CA ASN A 50 -35.34 18.21 -2.88
C ASN A 50 -35.73 17.38 -1.65
N LEU A 51 -34.79 17.18 -0.75
CA LEU A 51 -35.05 16.50 0.50
C LEU A 51 -35.85 17.41 1.44
N PRO A 52 -36.95 16.94 2.07
CA PRO A 52 -37.72 17.74 3.03
C PRO A 52 -36.89 17.99 4.28
N LYS A 53 -36.93 19.22 4.81
CA LYS A 53 -36.24 19.56 6.06
C LYS A 53 -37.03 19.12 7.29
N TYR A 54 -38.34 19.09 7.20
CA TYR A 54 -39.25 18.76 8.31
C TYR A 54 -40.27 17.72 7.91
N ASN A 55 -40.69 16.91 8.89
CA ASN A 55 -41.87 16.07 8.80
C ASN A 55 -42.74 16.34 10.03
N SER A 56 -44.02 16.79 9.83
CA SER A 56 -44.97 17.11 10.89
C SER A 56 -44.37 18.04 11.97
N GLY A 57 -43.58 19.04 11.56
CA GLY A 57 -42.94 20.01 12.47
C GLY A 57 -41.64 19.53 13.14
N VAL A 58 -41.23 18.28 12.91
CA VAL A 58 -39.97 17.71 13.43
C VAL A 58 -38.90 17.78 12.35
N GLU A 59 -37.72 18.27 12.69
CA GLU A 59 -36.59 18.35 11.79
C GLU A 59 -36.05 16.93 11.46
N LEU A 60 -35.80 16.67 10.18
CA LEU A 60 -35.25 15.42 9.70
C LEU A 60 -33.72 15.46 9.70
N VAL A 61 -33.10 14.43 10.30
CA VAL A 61 -31.65 14.27 10.34
C VAL A 61 -31.20 13.32 9.24
N TYR A 62 -30.43 13.84 8.29
CA TYR A 62 -29.88 13.08 7.19
C TYR A 62 -28.45 12.62 7.50
N SER A 63 -28.14 11.39 7.10
CA SER A 63 -26.79 10.81 7.14
C SER A 63 -26.56 9.89 5.93
N VAL A 64 -25.32 9.53 5.66
CA VAL A 64 -24.96 8.58 4.60
C VAL A 64 -24.01 7.54 5.16
N GLU A 65 -24.24 6.29 4.82
CA GLU A 65 -23.35 5.18 5.14
C GLU A 65 -22.90 4.45 3.87
N GLU A 66 -21.69 3.90 3.89
CA GLU A 66 -21.22 2.94 2.91
C GLU A 66 -21.90 1.59 3.16
N VAL A 67 -22.50 0.98 2.13
CA VAL A 67 -23.27 -0.26 2.25
C VAL A 67 -22.41 -1.43 2.69
N SER A 68 -21.18 -1.49 2.18
CA SER A 68 -20.15 -2.45 2.59
C SER A 68 -18.77 -1.86 2.39
N VAL A 69 -17.95 -1.91 3.44
CA VAL A 69 -16.56 -1.46 3.37
C VAL A 69 -15.74 -2.48 2.58
N PRO A 70 -14.95 -2.07 1.57
CA PRO A 70 -14.11 -2.99 0.81
C PRO A 70 -13.09 -3.71 1.70
N GLU A 71 -12.79 -4.95 1.34
CA GLU A 71 -11.79 -5.75 2.04
C GLU A 71 -10.43 -5.05 2.07
N GLY A 72 -9.79 -5.04 3.24
CA GLY A 72 -8.50 -4.38 3.46
C GLY A 72 -8.59 -2.88 3.70
N TYR A 73 -9.80 -2.32 3.81
CA TYR A 73 -10.01 -0.91 4.16
C TYR A 73 -10.70 -0.75 5.51
N THR A 74 -10.39 0.33 6.19
CA THR A 74 -11.17 0.88 7.31
C THR A 74 -11.93 2.10 6.83
N VAL A 75 -13.10 2.38 7.42
CA VAL A 75 -13.95 3.51 7.04
C VAL A 75 -14.06 4.52 8.16
N ALA A 76 -14.04 5.79 7.81
CA ALA A 76 -14.35 6.91 8.69
C ALA A 76 -15.38 7.85 8.04
N TYR A 77 -16.26 8.42 8.84
CA TYR A 77 -17.31 9.35 8.41
C TYR A 77 -17.09 10.72 9.05
N ASP A 78 -17.05 11.77 8.24
CA ASP A 78 -17.03 13.16 8.70
C ASP A 78 -18.30 13.85 8.21
N ALA A 79 -19.16 14.25 9.15
CA ALA A 79 -20.41 14.98 8.94
C ALA A 79 -20.38 16.39 9.58
N ASN A 80 -19.20 16.94 9.89
CA ASN A 80 -19.04 18.24 10.53
C ASN A 80 -19.49 19.42 9.62
N THR A 81 -19.57 19.20 8.31
CA THR A 81 -20.12 20.19 7.37
C THR A 81 -21.61 19.96 7.18
N ALA A 82 -22.42 20.97 7.47
CA ALA A 82 -23.88 20.88 7.30
C ALA A 82 -24.26 20.47 5.88
N GLY A 83 -25.17 19.46 5.77
CA GLY A 83 -25.66 18.94 4.52
C GLY A 83 -24.66 18.08 3.72
N LYS A 84 -23.56 17.67 4.34
CA LYS A 84 -22.52 16.87 3.70
C LYS A 84 -22.00 15.76 4.62
N THR A 85 -21.74 14.58 4.05
CA THR A 85 -20.91 13.53 4.67
C THR A 85 -19.70 13.25 3.77
N THR A 86 -18.51 13.27 4.35
CA THR A 86 -17.30 12.75 3.70
C THR A 86 -17.04 11.34 4.25
N ILE A 87 -16.90 10.36 3.35
CA ILE A 87 -16.58 8.97 3.67
C ILE A 87 -15.13 8.72 3.26
N THR A 88 -14.26 8.45 4.22
CA THR A 88 -12.85 8.14 3.95
C THR A 88 -12.58 6.66 4.19
N ASN A 89 -12.12 5.96 3.15
CA ASN A 89 -11.59 4.61 3.30
C ASN A 89 -10.06 4.67 3.29
N THR A 90 -9.47 4.05 4.32
CA THR A 90 -8.02 3.97 4.50
C THR A 90 -7.55 2.52 4.34
N HIS A 91 -6.53 2.32 3.52
CA HIS A 91 -5.80 1.07 3.37
C HIS A 91 -4.34 1.29 3.77
N GLU A 92 -3.83 0.43 4.66
CA GLU A 92 -2.41 0.43 5.00
C GLU A 92 -1.62 -0.28 3.91
N ILE A 93 -0.63 0.44 3.36
CA ILE A 93 0.22 -0.09 2.28
C ILE A 93 1.01 -1.30 2.76
N GLU A 94 0.90 -2.41 2.04
CA GLU A 94 1.59 -3.65 2.37
C GLU A 94 3.10 -3.51 2.21
N LYS A 95 3.83 -4.02 3.19
CA LYS A 95 5.29 -3.99 3.23
C LYS A 95 5.87 -5.39 3.13
N THR A 96 7.12 -5.46 2.68
CA THR A 96 7.89 -6.70 2.58
C THR A 96 9.32 -6.48 3.04
N GLU A 97 10.12 -7.53 3.05
CA GLU A 97 11.55 -7.47 3.32
C GLU A 97 12.33 -8.34 2.35
N ARG A 98 13.62 -8.07 2.19
CA ARG A 98 14.56 -8.90 1.41
C ARG A 98 15.85 -9.04 2.18
N SER A 99 16.38 -10.25 2.18
CA SER A 99 17.64 -10.57 2.85
C SER A 99 18.68 -11.04 1.86
N VAL A 100 19.94 -10.78 2.18
CA VAL A 100 21.10 -11.30 1.48
C VAL A 100 22.04 -11.95 2.45
N GLU A 101 22.66 -13.04 2.04
CA GLU A 101 23.77 -13.69 2.73
C GLU A 101 24.85 -13.99 1.69
N LYS A 102 26.09 -13.52 1.93
CA LYS A 102 27.23 -13.91 1.14
C LYS A 102 27.85 -15.19 1.70
N ALA A 103 27.90 -16.21 0.89
CA ALA A 103 28.63 -17.44 1.19
C ALA A 103 29.93 -17.49 0.37
N TRP A 104 30.97 -18.00 0.97
CA TRP A 104 32.27 -18.21 0.36
C TRP A 104 32.53 -19.70 0.18
N ASP A 105 32.91 -20.11 -1.03
CA ASP A 105 33.34 -21.46 -1.35
C ASP A 105 34.81 -21.38 -1.80
N ASP A 106 35.71 -21.30 -0.82
CA ASP A 106 37.13 -21.01 -1.02
C ASP A 106 38.03 -21.76 0.00
N ASN A 107 37.53 -22.87 0.50
CA ASN A 107 38.25 -23.72 1.46
C ASN A 107 38.79 -22.91 2.67
N ASN A 108 37.91 -22.09 3.28
CA ASN A 108 38.25 -21.22 4.42
C ASN A 108 39.30 -20.16 4.08
N ASN A 109 39.22 -19.56 2.90
CA ASN A 109 40.16 -18.55 2.42
C ASN A 109 41.61 -19.07 2.37
N GLN A 110 41.79 -20.33 1.94
CA GLN A 110 43.08 -21.00 1.94
C GLN A 110 44.17 -20.19 1.19
N ASP A 111 43.79 -19.55 0.07
CA ASP A 111 44.71 -18.77 -0.75
C ASP A 111 44.84 -17.28 -0.34
N GLY A 112 44.14 -16.90 0.75
CA GLY A 112 44.16 -15.53 1.27
C GLY A 112 43.60 -14.48 0.31
N LYS A 113 42.73 -14.84 -0.64
CA LYS A 113 42.18 -13.94 -1.66
C LYS A 113 40.79 -13.39 -1.32
N GLN A 114 40.16 -13.88 -0.27
CA GLN A 114 38.87 -13.38 0.18
C GLN A 114 39.02 -11.92 0.63
N PRO A 115 38.19 -11.00 0.09
CA PRO A 115 38.26 -9.60 0.50
C PRO A 115 37.71 -9.38 1.91
N GLU A 116 38.09 -8.30 2.56
CA GLU A 116 37.58 -7.94 3.88
C GLU A 116 36.09 -7.55 3.85
N ASN A 117 35.61 -7.08 2.71
CA ASN A 117 34.21 -6.71 2.50
C ASN A 117 33.81 -6.78 1.02
N ILE A 118 32.52 -6.81 0.79
CA ILE A 118 31.90 -6.63 -0.53
C ILE A 118 30.75 -5.63 -0.43
N GLN A 119 30.34 -5.08 -1.56
CA GLN A 119 29.15 -4.24 -1.64
C GLN A 119 28.06 -4.91 -2.45
N VAL A 120 26.82 -4.76 -1.97
CA VAL A 120 25.61 -5.27 -2.61
C VAL A 120 24.60 -4.15 -2.76
N GLN A 121 23.82 -4.19 -3.84
CA GLN A 121 22.76 -3.24 -4.15
C GLN A 121 21.42 -3.94 -4.28
N LEU A 122 20.42 -3.46 -3.55
CA LEU A 122 19.02 -3.84 -3.77
C LEU A 122 18.51 -3.13 -5.02
N LYS A 123 17.74 -3.84 -5.84
CA LYS A 123 17.12 -3.32 -7.05
C LYS A 123 15.64 -3.68 -7.11
N ALA A 124 14.84 -2.78 -7.68
CA ALA A 124 13.47 -3.01 -8.13
C ALA A 124 13.46 -2.87 -9.67
N GLY A 125 13.38 -3.99 -10.37
CA GLY A 125 13.67 -4.03 -11.80
C GLY A 125 15.10 -3.53 -12.08
N ASP A 126 15.24 -2.53 -12.93
CA ASP A 126 16.54 -1.93 -13.25
C ASP A 126 16.98 -0.78 -12.31
N ASN A 127 16.08 -0.33 -11.41
CA ASN A 127 16.35 0.81 -10.53
C ASN A 127 17.00 0.37 -9.22
N ASN A 128 17.95 1.14 -8.73
CA ASN A 128 18.54 0.96 -7.42
C ASN A 128 17.55 1.40 -6.33
N VAL A 129 17.51 0.64 -5.23
CA VAL A 129 16.68 0.93 -4.05
C VAL A 129 17.58 1.17 -2.85
N GLY A 130 17.57 2.39 -2.35
CA GLY A 130 18.45 2.82 -1.25
C GLY A 130 19.92 2.79 -1.61
N ASP A 131 20.76 2.87 -0.57
CA ASP A 131 22.23 2.88 -0.70
C ASP A 131 22.79 1.46 -0.86
N GLU A 132 24.03 1.39 -1.36
CA GLU A 132 24.82 0.16 -1.38
C GLU A 132 25.12 -0.28 0.06
N ILE A 133 25.05 -1.59 0.31
CA ILE A 133 25.29 -2.18 1.63
C ILE A 133 26.60 -2.94 1.61
N THR A 134 27.44 -2.67 2.62
CA THR A 134 28.70 -3.39 2.83
C THR A 134 28.45 -4.66 3.63
N LEU A 135 28.85 -5.81 3.10
CA LEU A 135 28.88 -7.09 3.80
C LEU A 135 30.32 -7.45 4.19
N ASN A 136 30.50 -7.87 5.42
CA ASN A 136 31.80 -8.27 5.98
C ASN A 136 31.62 -9.20 7.19
N ALA A 137 32.72 -9.57 7.84
CA ALA A 137 32.69 -10.44 9.01
C ALA A 137 31.90 -9.85 10.20
N SER A 138 31.88 -8.51 10.37
CA SER A 138 31.20 -7.87 11.51
C SER A 138 29.67 -7.97 11.45
N ASN A 139 29.08 -8.09 10.24
CA ASN A 139 27.65 -8.32 10.06
C ASN A 139 27.35 -9.76 9.62
N ASN A 140 28.31 -10.69 9.84
CA ASN A 140 28.21 -12.09 9.44
C ASN A 140 27.87 -12.27 7.96
N TRP A 141 28.32 -11.37 7.12
CA TRP A 141 28.09 -11.36 5.66
C TRP A 141 26.60 -11.35 5.30
N LYS A 142 25.74 -10.71 6.12
CA LYS A 142 24.28 -10.71 5.99
C LYS A 142 23.73 -9.30 6.10
N TYR A 143 22.61 -9.07 5.41
CA TYR A 143 21.82 -7.87 5.59
C TYR A 143 20.36 -8.13 5.24
N THR A 144 19.44 -7.37 5.88
CA THR A 144 18.01 -7.42 5.59
C THR A 144 17.48 -6.01 5.38
N TRP A 145 16.96 -5.74 4.19
CA TRP A 145 16.17 -4.54 3.90
C TRP A 145 14.76 -4.77 4.41
N LYS A 146 14.28 -3.88 5.26
CA LYS A 146 12.94 -3.92 5.86
C LYS A 146 12.08 -2.76 5.35
N ASN A 147 10.76 -2.87 5.58
CA ASN A 147 9.78 -1.84 5.21
C ASN A 147 9.78 -1.47 3.73
N LEU A 148 10.13 -2.40 2.87
CA LEU A 148 10.03 -2.24 1.43
C LEU A 148 8.56 -2.26 1.02
N ASP A 149 8.19 -1.43 0.04
CA ASP A 149 6.86 -1.52 -0.56
C ASP A 149 6.68 -2.88 -1.24
N LYS A 150 5.57 -3.56 -0.98
CA LYS A 150 5.31 -4.86 -1.62
C LYS A 150 4.77 -4.68 -3.03
N TYR A 151 3.97 -3.65 -3.25
CA TYR A 151 3.33 -3.37 -4.52
C TYR A 151 3.65 -1.97 -5.06
N SER A 152 3.52 -1.81 -6.37
CA SER A 152 3.50 -0.53 -7.08
C SER A 152 2.48 -0.61 -8.20
N ASN A 153 1.53 0.34 -8.25
CA ASN A 153 0.43 0.35 -9.22
C ASN A 153 -0.36 -0.98 -9.30
N GLY A 154 -0.54 -1.65 -8.16
CA GLY A 154 -1.25 -2.92 -8.06
C GLY A 154 -0.44 -4.15 -8.43
N GLU A 155 0.82 -4.00 -8.84
CA GLU A 155 1.71 -5.10 -9.19
C GLU A 155 2.77 -5.34 -8.12
N GLU A 156 3.07 -6.61 -7.80
CA GLU A 156 4.11 -6.95 -6.84
C GLU A 156 5.49 -6.56 -7.36
N ILE A 157 6.25 -5.82 -6.52
CA ILE A 157 7.59 -5.36 -6.89
C ILE A 157 8.57 -6.54 -6.83
N ASN A 158 9.20 -6.84 -7.96
CA ASN A 158 10.26 -7.84 -8.02
C ASN A 158 11.59 -7.24 -7.57
N TYR A 159 11.93 -7.45 -6.29
CA TYR A 159 13.21 -7.06 -5.75
C TYR A 159 14.29 -8.11 -6.05
N THR A 160 15.45 -7.65 -6.51
CA THR A 160 16.65 -8.44 -6.75
C THR A 160 17.84 -7.83 -6.02
N ILE A 161 18.88 -8.62 -5.75
CA ILE A 161 20.10 -8.16 -5.10
C ILE A 161 21.27 -8.43 -6.02
N LYS A 162 22.11 -7.42 -6.21
CA LYS A 162 23.31 -7.51 -7.06
C LYS A 162 24.56 -7.23 -6.25
N GLU A 163 25.57 -8.10 -6.34
CA GLU A 163 26.92 -7.83 -5.88
C GLU A 163 27.57 -6.83 -6.84
N ILE A 164 28.04 -5.71 -6.31
CA ILE A 164 28.68 -4.63 -7.06
C ILE A 164 30.19 -4.85 -7.17
N SER A 165 30.79 -5.40 -6.10
CA SER A 165 32.22 -5.67 -6.04
C SER A 165 32.62 -6.74 -7.07
N LYS A 166 33.66 -6.47 -7.84
CA LYS A 166 34.30 -7.47 -8.68
C LYS A 166 35.50 -8.03 -7.91
N ILE A 167 35.50 -9.33 -7.66
CA ILE A 167 36.52 -10.00 -6.87
C ILE A 167 37.35 -10.88 -7.81
N ASN A 168 38.65 -10.60 -7.92
CA ASN A 168 39.51 -11.36 -8.78
C ASN A 168 39.66 -12.81 -8.26
N GLY A 169 39.46 -13.76 -9.18
CA GLY A 169 39.58 -15.18 -8.88
C GLY A 169 38.32 -15.81 -8.27
N TYR A 170 37.21 -15.09 -8.22
CA TYR A 170 35.90 -15.62 -7.81
C TYR A 170 34.84 -15.44 -8.89
N ASP A 171 34.00 -16.44 -8.99
CA ASP A 171 32.76 -16.39 -9.78
C ASP A 171 31.56 -16.22 -8.84
N THR A 172 30.66 -15.28 -9.13
CA THR A 172 29.48 -15.01 -8.32
C THR A 172 28.28 -15.81 -8.84
N LYS A 173 27.65 -16.58 -7.96
CA LYS A 173 26.39 -17.28 -8.22
C LYS A 173 25.32 -16.74 -7.27
N TYR A 174 24.08 -16.66 -7.76
CA TYR A 174 22.92 -16.24 -6.98
C TYR A 174 21.98 -17.42 -6.79
N GLU A 175 21.69 -17.76 -5.54
CA GLU A 175 20.72 -18.77 -5.18
C GLU A 175 19.55 -18.12 -4.45
N LYS A 176 18.33 -18.43 -4.85
CA LYS A 176 17.12 -18.06 -4.09
C LYS A 176 16.89 -19.17 -3.05
N ARG A 177 16.94 -18.81 -1.77
CA ARG A 177 16.39 -19.69 -0.73
C ARG A 177 14.87 -19.47 -0.71
N THR A 178 14.14 -20.56 -0.94
CA THR A 178 12.67 -20.62 -0.80
C THR A 178 12.29 -20.69 0.68
#